data_9d72f283f67100a595461d58918f9d40
#
_entry.id   9d72f283f67100a595461d58918f9d40
#
_cell.length_a   1.000
_cell.length_b   1.000
_cell.length_c   1.000
_cell.angle_alpha   90.00
_cell.angle_beta   90.00
_cell.angle_gamma   90.00
#
_symmetry.space_group_name_H-M   'P 1'
#
loop_
_entity.id
_entity.type
_entity.pdbx_description
1 polymer ?
#
loop_
_entity_poly.entity_id
_entity_poly.type
_entity_poly.pdbx_seq_one_letter_code
_entity_poly.pdbx_strand_id
1 'polypeptide(L)'
;MEKIKRFQVRGITGEVQRVRFGERIVDYWVPRGKTSHLLIAHDGQNVFDRNTATRRRTWRMAQSADRVFTRHGLTPPLIIGVFHSSTKENPWGRAKDLTPPQPFKEGVEPIVATRGLFPRNSEELKISDLRGDEYLAEITDVIAPKILQSISTEISNTHTAIIGSSMGGLASLYALAKRPDFFSTALALSPHWVIGEKPLAKWLTGALPEPAMHKVWMSRGTKGLDAQYESAQKYADALMLDKNYRIGRDFSSKIYNRTGHNEKSWASYLDQVLEFWLT
;
A
#
# COMPACT_ATOMS: atom_id res chain seq x y z
N MET A 1 -18.34 13.38 0.21
CA MET A 1 -18.36 11.94 0.52
C MET A 1 -19.80 11.43 0.41
N GLU A 2 -20.06 10.60 -0.57
CA GLU A 2 -21.36 9.97 -0.82
C GLU A 2 -21.37 8.55 -0.24
N LYS A 3 -22.39 8.18 0.52
CA LYS A 3 -22.53 6.82 1.08
C LYS A 3 -23.13 5.89 0.05
N ILE A 4 -22.49 4.75 -0.22
CA ILE A 4 -22.98 3.73 -1.17
C ILE A 4 -23.65 2.57 -0.43
N LYS A 5 -22.95 1.93 0.50
CA LYS A 5 -23.48 0.81 1.28
C LYS A 5 -22.71 0.59 2.58
N ARG A 6 -23.31 -0.21 3.49
CA ARG A 6 -22.65 -0.80 4.65
C ARG A 6 -22.70 -2.31 4.54
N PHE A 7 -21.68 -2.98 5.04
CA PHE A 7 -21.66 -4.44 5.09
C PHE A 7 -20.78 -4.95 6.21
N GLN A 8 -21.05 -6.17 6.64
CA GLN A 8 -20.26 -6.84 7.65
C GLN A 8 -19.22 -7.76 7.02
N VAL A 9 -18.09 -7.88 7.67
CA VAL A 9 -17.01 -8.79 7.30
C VAL A 9 -16.88 -9.85 8.39
N ARG A 10 -16.91 -11.12 7.99
CA ARG A 10 -16.83 -12.23 8.95
C ARG A 10 -15.52 -12.20 9.75
N GLY A 11 -15.63 -12.30 11.07
CA GLY A 11 -14.50 -12.41 11.99
C GLY A 11 -13.91 -11.08 12.44
N ILE A 12 -14.62 -9.97 12.23
CA ILE A 12 -14.34 -8.67 12.84
C ILE A 12 -15.62 -8.07 13.42
N THR A 13 -15.47 -7.17 14.39
CA THR A 13 -16.58 -6.40 14.95
C THR A 13 -16.77 -5.10 14.19
N GLY A 14 -18.00 -4.57 14.15
CA GLY A 14 -18.31 -3.34 13.40
C GLY A 14 -18.62 -3.61 11.93
N GLU A 15 -18.84 -2.53 11.20
CA GLU A 15 -19.23 -2.54 9.79
C GLU A 15 -18.19 -1.83 8.93
N VAL A 16 -18.05 -2.31 7.70
CA VAL A 16 -17.32 -1.59 6.64
C VAL A 16 -18.30 -0.66 5.94
N GLN A 17 -17.90 0.57 5.76
CA GLN A 17 -18.65 1.55 4.98
C GLN A 17 -17.99 1.73 3.63
N ARG A 18 -18.76 1.58 2.55
CA ARG A 18 -18.37 1.95 1.20
C ARG A 18 -18.90 3.32 0.87
N VAL A 19 -17.99 4.19 0.44
CA VAL A 19 -18.29 5.58 0.10
C VAL A 19 -17.64 5.95 -1.25
N ARG A 20 -18.10 7.09 -1.80
CA ARG A 20 -17.54 7.65 -3.03
C ARG A 20 -17.04 9.08 -2.79
N PHE A 21 -15.86 9.36 -3.36
CA PHE A 21 -15.27 10.69 -3.46
C PHE A 21 -15.05 10.99 -4.95
N GLY A 22 -15.91 11.84 -5.55
CA GLY A 22 -15.93 11.96 -7.00
C GLY A 22 -16.15 10.59 -7.65
N GLU A 23 -15.20 10.12 -8.45
CA GLU A 23 -15.23 8.79 -9.07
C GLU A 23 -14.55 7.69 -8.21
N ARG A 24 -13.85 8.08 -7.14
CA ARG A 24 -13.08 7.16 -6.31
C ARG A 24 -13.95 6.42 -5.31
N ILE A 25 -13.90 5.10 -5.34
CA ILE A 25 -14.51 4.24 -4.33
C ILE A 25 -13.54 4.02 -3.18
N VAL A 26 -14.05 4.08 -1.97
CA VAL A 26 -13.30 3.85 -0.74
C VAL A 26 -14.13 2.98 0.20
N ASP A 27 -13.52 1.94 0.73
CA ASP A 27 -14.06 1.18 1.83
C ASP A 27 -13.31 1.55 3.12
N TYR A 28 -14.02 1.80 4.21
CA TYR A 28 -13.37 1.98 5.49
C TYR A 28 -14.06 1.23 6.61
N TRP A 29 -13.25 0.73 7.53
CA TRP A 29 -13.68 0.01 8.71
C TRP A 29 -13.25 0.76 9.97
N VAL A 30 -14.24 1.10 10.80
CA VAL A 30 -14.04 1.70 12.12
C VAL A 30 -14.17 0.60 13.16
N PRO A 31 -13.10 0.25 13.90
CA PRO A 31 -13.18 -0.75 14.96
C PRO A 31 -14.04 -0.23 16.13
N ARG A 32 -14.46 -1.14 17.01
CA ARG A 32 -15.10 -0.74 18.27
C ARG A 32 -14.06 -0.15 19.22
N GLY A 33 -14.41 0.95 19.88
CA GLY A 33 -13.53 1.66 20.80
C GLY A 33 -12.79 2.83 20.13
N LYS A 34 -12.04 3.56 20.94
CA LYS A 34 -11.26 4.71 20.46
C LYS A 34 -9.96 4.19 19.84
N THR A 35 -9.87 4.27 18.52
CA THR A 35 -8.62 3.96 17.81
C THR A 35 -7.67 5.15 17.81
N SER A 36 -6.37 4.88 17.91
CA SER A 36 -5.29 5.85 17.79
C SER A 36 -4.44 5.67 16.55
N HIS A 37 -4.75 4.67 15.71
CA HIS A 37 -3.95 4.28 14.55
C HIS A 37 -4.77 4.34 13.27
N LEU A 38 -4.12 4.75 12.17
CA LEU A 38 -4.68 4.79 10.82
C LEU A 38 -3.84 3.93 9.88
N LEU A 39 -4.49 3.00 9.20
CA LEU A 39 -3.90 2.21 8.13
C LEU A 39 -4.58 2.54 6.80
N ILE A 40 -3.85 3.13 5.87
CA ILE A 40 -4.34 3.36 4.51
C ILE A 40 -3.83 2.25 3.60
N ALA A 41 -4.73 1.60 2.89
CA ALA A 41 -4.42 0.48 2.02
C ALA A 41 -4.71 0.83 0.55
N HIS A 42 -3.72 0.65 -0.30
CA HIS A 42 -3.89 0.64 -1.74
C HIS A 42 -4.68 -0.60 -2.18
N ASP A 43 -5.23 -0.57 -3.39
CA ASP A 43 -6.05 -1.67 -3.92
C ASP A 43 -7.21 -2.04 -2.96
N GLY A 44 -7.94 -1.05 -2.48
CA GLY A 44 -9.02 -1.17 -1.49
C GLY A 44 -10.07 -2.21 -1.83
N GLN A 45 -10.29 -2.51 -3.13
CA GLN A 45 -11.18 -3.56 -3.59
C GLN A 45 -10.80 -4.96 -3.07
N ASN A 46 -9.53 -5.16 -2.68
CA ASN A 46 -9.00 -6.43 -2.17
C ASN A 46 -8.99 -6.51 -0.63
N VAL A 47 -9.37 -5.44 0.07
CA VAL A 47 -9.21 -5.37 1.54
C VAL A 47 -10.33 -6.09 2.28
N PHE A 48 -11.59 -5.80 1.97
CA PHE A 48 -12.74 -6.25 2.77
C PHE A 48 -13.71 -7.16 2.04
N ASP A 49 -14.11 -6.80 0.83
CA ASP A 49 -15.24 -7.41 0.10
C ASP A 49 -14.76 -8.42 -0.95
N ARG A 50 -15.08 -9.71 -0.74
CA ARG A 50 -14.75 -10.76 -1.70
C ARG A 50 -15.38 -10.56 -3.08
N ASN A 51 -16.46 -9.80 -3.17
CA ASN A 51 -17.15 -9.57 -4.44
C ASN A 51 -16.42 -8.54 -5.32
N THR A 52 -15.66 -7.63 -4.71
CA THR A 52 -14.80 -6.67 -5.42
C THR A 52 -13.36 -7.17 -5.56
N ALA A 53 -12.96 -8.11 -4.70
CA ALA A 53 -11.57 -8.56 -4.64
C ALA A 53 -11.16 -9.39 -5.87
N THR A 54 -9.93 -9.18 -6.32
CA THR A 54 -9.28 -9.94 -7.38
C THR A 54 -9.35 -11.45 -7.07
N ARG A 55 -9.90 -12.25 -8.03
CA ARG A 55 -10.11 -13.69 -7.84
C ARG A 55 -10.89 -14.04 -6.57
N ARG A 56 -11.72 -13.11 -6.07
CA ARG A 56 -12.53 -13.25 -4.83
C ARG A 56 -11.69 -13.53 -3.58
N ARG A 57 -10.46 -13.03 -3.53
CA ARG A 57 -9.54 -13.22 -2.40
C ARG A 57 -9.20 -11.88 -1.77
N THR A 58 -9.59 -11.70 -0.52
CA THR A 58 -9.21 -10.52 0.27
C THR A 58 -7.91 -10.76 1.03
N TRP A 59 -7.26 -9.68 1.43
CA TRP A 59 -6.06 -9.73 2.27
C TRP A 59 -6.36 -10.13 3.72
N ARG A 60 -7.63 -10.13 4.13
CA ARG A 60 -8.06 -10.34 5.52
C ARG A 60 -7.39 -9.34 6.48
N MET A 61 -7.21 -8.12 6.02
CA MET A 61 -6.42 -7.08 6.70
C MET A 61 -7.04 -6.71 8.05
N ALA A 62 -8.36 -6.54 8.12
CA ALA A 62 -9.05 -6.20 9.36
C ALA A 62 -8.93 -7.33 10.40
N GLN A 63 -9.00 -8.60 9.98
CA GLN A 63 -8.82 -9.74 10.89
C GLN A 63 -7.38 -9.84 11.41
N SER A 64 -6.39 -9.55 10.58
CA SER A 64 -4.98 -9.49 11.00
C SER A 64 -4.74 -8.33 11.96
N ALA A 65 -5.28 -7.15 11.64
CA ALA A 65 -5.18 -5.98 12.51
C ALA A 65 -5.84 -6.20 13.86
N ASP A 66 -7.04 -6.80 13.88
CA ASP A 66 -7.76 -7.13 15.12
C ASP A 66 -6.91 -8.05 16.01
N ARG A 67 -6.36 -9.14 15.45
CA ARG A 67 -5.49 -10.06 16.21
C ARG A 67 -4.22 -9.40 16.74
N VAL A 68 -3.52 -8.66 15.87
CA VAL A 68 -2.22 -8.09 16.23
C VAL A 68 -2.39 -6.99 17.28
N PHE A 69 -3.28 -6.04 17.04
CA PHE A 69 -3.48 -4.92 17.96
C PHE A 69 -4.02 -5.39 19.32
N THR A 70 -4.98 -6.33 19.33
CA THR A 70 -5.51 -6.88 20.57
C THR A 70 -4.44 -7.57 21.42
N ARG A 71 -3.47 -8.27 20.81
CA ARG A 71 -2.33 -8.86 21.52
C ARG A 71 -1.46 -7.81 22.23
N HIS A 72 -1.40 -6.59 21.69
CA HIS A 72 -0.70 -5.47 22.31
C HIS A 72 -1.58 -4.61 23.25
N GLY A 73 -2.82 -5.06 23.54
CA GLY A 73 -3.76 -4.29 24.36
C GLY A 73 -4.27 -3.00 23.68
N LEU A 74 -4.16 -2.91 22.36
CA LEU A 74 -4.54 -1.75 21.58
C LEU A 74 -5.87 -1.99 20.84
N THR A 75 -6.63 -0.90 20.66
CA THR A 75 -7.73 -0.91 19.69
C THR A 75 -7.19 -1.02 18.28
N PRO A 76 -7.77 -1.88 17.41
CA PRO A 76 -7.35 -1.97 16.01
C PRO A 76 -7.35 -0.62 15.29
N PRO A 77 -6.60 -0.46 14.20
CA PRO A 77 -6.56 0.81 13.46
C PRO A 77 -7.88 1.07 12.72
N LEU A 78 -8.21 2.33 12.49
CA LEU A 78 -9.06 2.70 11.36
C LEU A 78 -8.38 2.22 10.09
N ILE A 79 -9.05 1.40 9.28
CA ILE A 79 -8.53 0.95 7.99
C ILE A 79 -9.30 1.61 6.86
N ILE A 80 -8.59 2.32 5.98
CA ILE A 80 -9.13 2.95 4.77
C ILE A 80 -8.55 2.26 3.55
N GLY A 81 -9.38 1.51 2.82
CA GLY A 81 -9.03 0.86 1.57
C GLY A 81 -9.43 1.71 0.36
N VAL A 82 -8.45 2.27 -0.34
CA VAL A 82 -8.67 3.14 -1.49
C VAL A 82 -8.60 2.31 -2.77
N PHE A 83 -9.70 2.29 -3.54
CA PHE A 83 -9.76 1.55 -4.80
C PHE A 83 -8.94 2.27 -5.86
N HIS A 84 -8.29 1.51 -6.72
CA HIS A 84 -7.72 2.08 -7.95
C HIS A 84 -8.82 2.45 -8.96
N SER A 85 -8.47 3.30 -9.92
CA SER A 85 -9.41 3.83 -10.92
C SER A 85 -9.60 2.95 -12.16
N SER A 86 -9.08 1.70 -12.19
CA SER A 86 -9.31 0.83 -13.35
C SER A 86 -10.76 0.43 -13.49
N THR A 87 -11.25 0.58 -14.71
CA THR A 87 -12.55 0.08 -15.19
C THR A 87 -12.33 -0.68 -16.50
N LYS A 88 -13.39 -1.15 -17.13
CA LYS A 88 -13.30 -1.74 -18.48
C LYS A 88 -12.87 -0.70 -19.53
N GLU A 89 -13.32 0.54 -19.34
CA GLU A 89 -13.04 1.70 -20.19
C GLU A 89 -11.67 2.33 -19.89
N ASN A 90 -11.18 2.17 -18.67
CA ASN A 90 -9.87 2.64 -18.22
C ASN A 90 -9.03 1.48 -17.63
N PRO A 91 -8.54 0.54 -18.43
CA PRO A 91 -7.80 -0.62 -17.93
C PRO A 91 -6.46 -0.24 -17.26
N TRP A 92 -5.89 0.91 -17.61
CA TRP A 92 -4.65 1.44 -17.06
C TRP A 92 -4.80 2.20 -15.73
N GLY A 93 -6.04 2.39 -15.25
CA GLY A 93 -6.29 3.22 -14.06
C GLY A 93 -5.42 2.85 -12.86
N ARG A 94 -5.25 1.54 -12.58
CA ARG A 94 -4.37 1.09 -11.49
C ARG A 94 -2.91 1.48 -11.71
N ALA A 95 -2.41 1.31 -12.93
CA ALA A 95 -1.04 1.68 -13.25
C ALA A 95 -0.85 3.20 -13.16
N LYS A 96 -1.80 3.98 -13.65
CA LYS A 96 -1.77 5.45 -13.56
C LYS A 96 -1.77 5.94 -12.11
N ASP A 97 -2.60 5.35 -11.25
CA ASP A 97 -2.73 5.74 -9.83
C ASP A 97 -1.51 5.31 -8.98
N LEU A 98 -0.98 4.09 -9.19
CA LEU A 98 -0.02 3.47 -8.27
C LEU A 98 1.43 3.48 -8.75
N THR A 99 1.71 4.02 -9.93
CA THR A 99 3.09 4.19 -10.40
C THR A 99 3.59 5.58 -9.99
N PRO A 100 4.70 5.67 -9.22
CA PRO A 100 5.34 6.94 -8.91
C PRO A 100 5.74 7.69 -10.18
N PRO A 101 5.27 8.92 -10.45
CA PRO A 101 5.60 9.61 -11.69
C PRO A 101 6.99 10.26 -11.66
N GLN A 102 7.42 10.75 -10.49
CA GLN A 102 8.61 11.58 -10.38
C GLN A 102 9.92 10.86 -10.76
N PRO A 103 10.18 9.60 -10.36
CA PRO A 103 11.38 8.87 -10.78
C PRO A 103 11.55 8.87 -12.30
N PHE A 104 10.47 8.65 -13.05
CA PHE A 104 10.50 8.57 -14.51
C PHE A 104 10.62 9.95 -15.16
N LYS A 105 10.05 10.99 -14.55
CA LYS A 105 10.27 12.38 -14.97
C LYS A 105 11.71 12.83 -14.72
N GLU A 106 12.40 12.25 -13.75
CA GLU A 106 13.80 12.55 -13.37
C GLU A 106 14.81 11.59 -14.02
N GLY A 107 14.42 10.83 -15.03
CA GLY A 107 15.34 10.07 -15.88
C GLY A 107 15.50 8.60 -15.55
N VAL A 108 14.67 8.04 -14.65
CA VAL A 108 14.58 6.59 -14.56
C VAL A 108 13.88 6.07 -15.82
N GLU A 109 14.56 5.23 -16.57
CA GLU A 109 14.00 4.61 -17.77
C GLU A 109 12.94 3.57 -17.39
N PRO A 110 11.68 3.72 -17.85
CA PRO A 110 10.67 2.72 -17.59
C PRO A 110 10.93 1.44 -18.40
N ILE A 111 10.99 0.31 -17.74
CA ILE A 111 11.03 -0.99 -18.42
C ILE A 111 9.60 -1.38 -18.73
N VAL A 112 9.21 -1.27 -19.98
CA VAL A 112 7.90 -1.71 -20.45
C VAL A 112 7.84 -3.22 -20.32
N ALA A 113 7.07 -3.72 -19.36
CA ALA A 113 6.84 -5.15 -19.20
C ALA A 113 6.05 -5.67 -20.41
N THR A 114 6.76 -6.19 -21.39
CA THR A 114 6.26 -6.53 -22.73
C THR A 114 5.33 -7.75 -22.77
N ARG A 115 5.08 -8.48 -21.69
CA ARG A 115 4.23 -9.69 -21.74
C ARG A 115 3.43 -9.92 -20.45
N GLY A 116 2.11 -9.81 -20.54
CA GLY A 116 1.18 -10.50 -19.65
C GLY A 116 0.48 -9.71 -18.57
N LEU A 117 0.85 -8.46 -18.31
CA LEU A 117 0.21 -7.61 -17.29
C LEU A 117 -0.80 -6.59 -17.86
N PHE A 118 -0.85 -6.44 -19.18
CA PHE A 118 -1.63 -5.39 -19.83
C PHE A 118 -2.51 -5.96 -20.95
N PRO A 119 -3.69 -5.38 -21.19
CA PRO A 119 -4.56 -5.78 -22.30
C PRO A 119 -3.82 -5.63 -23.64
N ARG A 120 -3.89 -6.64 -24.49
CA ARG A 120 -3.17 -6.71 -25.79
C ARG A 120 -3.48 -5.57 -26.76
N ASN A 121 -4.56 -4.83 -26.57
CA ASN A 121 -5.08 -3.78 -27.46
C ASN A 121 -5.21 -2.41 -26.75
N SER A 122 -4.54 -2.19 -25.61
CA SER A 122 -4.58 -0.89 -24.95
C SER A 122 -3.51 0.03 -25.52
N GLU A 123 -3.81 1.32 -25.60
CA GLU A 123 -2.82 2.36 -25.87
C GLU A 123 -1.64 2.24 -24.90
N GLU A 124 -0.45 2.57 -25.37
CA GLU A 124 0.76 2.51 -24.55
C GLU A 124 0.67 3.56 -23.42
N LEU A 125 0.92 3.14 -22.18
CA LEU A 125 0.93 4.04 -21.03
C LEU A 125 2.15 4.95 -21.09
N LYS A 126 1.92 6.25 -21.18
CA LYS A 126 2.97 7.27 -21.17
C LYS A 126 3.27 7.77 -19.75
N ILE A 127 4.49 8.28 -19.54
CA ILE A 127 4.86 8.90 -18.24
C ILE A 127 3.92 10.07 -17.91
N SER A 128 3.47 10.83 -18.91
CA SER A 128 2.50 11.91 -18.74
C SER A 128 1.12 11.46 -18.25
N ASP A 129 0.79 10.18 -18.37
CA ASP A 129 -0.50 9.63 -17.93
C ASP A 129 -0.48 9.20 -16.46
N LEU A 130 0.70 9.14 -15.85
CA LEU A 130 0.87 8.75 -14.45
C LEU A 130 0.31 9.83 -13.53
N ARG A 131 -0.52 9.42 -12.59
CA ARG A 131 -1.23 10.29 -11.64
C ARG A 131 -0.99 9.90 -10.18
N GLY A 132 0.19 9.34 -9.90
CA GLY A 132 0.54 8.93 -8.53
C GLY A 132 0.57 10.10 -7.55
N ASP A 133 0.95 11.31 -8.00
CA ASP A 133 0.95 12.51 -7.15
C ASP A 133 -0.48 12.95 -6.82
N GLU A 134 -1.38 13.01 -7.82
CA GLU A 134 -2.78 13.38 -7.64
C GLU A 134 -3.53 12.35 -6.79
N TYR A 135 -3.25 11.06 -7.03
CA TYR A 135 -3.81 9.97 -6.23
C TYR A 135 -3.39 10.07 -4.76
N LEU A 136 -2.12 10.37 -4.49
CA LEU A 136 -1.62 10.57 -3.14
C LEU A 136 -2.25 11.80 -2.47
N ALA A 137 -2.32 12.93 -3.18
CA ALA A 137 -2.98 14.13 -2.68
C ALA A 137 -4.47 13.90 -2.39
N GLU A 138 -5.18 13.15 -3.24
CA GLU A 138 -6.57 12.77 -2.99
C GLU A 138 -6.71 11.99 -1.66
N ILE A 139 -5.79 11.07 -1.37
CA ILE A 139 -5.76 10.31 -0.12
C ILE A 139 -5.52 11.21 1.09
N THR A 140 -4.45 12.01 1.04
CA THR A 140 -3.96 12.75 2.21
C THR A 140 -4.72 14.04 2.49
N ASP A 141 -5.21 14.71 1.45
CA ASP A 141 -5.80 16.04 1.59
C ASP A 141 -7.33 16.02 1.53
N VAL A 142 -7.92 14.90 1.05
CA VAL A 142 -9.39 14.81 0.90
C VAL A 142 -9.97 13.58 1.61
N ILE A 143 -9.53 12.35 1.26
CA ILE A 143 -10.19 11.12 1.70
C ILE A 143 -10.01 10.93 3.21
N ALA A 144 -8.77 10.83 3.67
CA ALA A 144 -8.47 10.55 5.06
C ALA A 144 -9.02 11.66 6.00
N PRO A 145 -8.80 12.96 5.73
CA PRO A 145 -9.36 14.02 6.57
C PRO A 145 -10.89 13.99 6.68
N LYS A 146 -11.60 13.78 5.57
CA LYS A 146 -13.06 13.72 5.57
C LYS A 146 -13.61 12.49 6.30
N ILE A 147 -12.93 11.35 6.22
CA ILE A 147 -13.32 10.15 6.98
C ILE A 147 -13.09 10.39 8.47
N LEU A 148 -11.89 10.85 8.86
CA LEU A 148 -11.55 11.17 10.25
C LEU A 148 -12.55 12.18 10.87
N GLN A 149 -12.86 13.25 10.15
CA GLN A 149 -13.88 14.22 10.55
C GLN A 149 -15.26 13.56 10.73
N SER A 150 -15.66 12.67 9.81
CA SER A 150 -16.99 12.03 9.85
C SER A 150 -17.20 11.07 11.02
N ILE A 151 -16.12 10.60 11.64
CA ILE A 151 -16.12 9.74 12.82
C ILE A 151 -15.62 10.46 14.07
N SER A 152 -15.41 11.78 14.00
CA SER A 152 -14.94 12.63 15.10
C SER A 152 -13.67 12.09 15.77
N THR A 153 -12.69 11.69 14.97
CA THR A 153 -11.44 11.09 15.44
C THR A 153 -10.25 11.85 14.85
N GLU A 154 -9.26 12.08 15.71
CA GLU A 154 -7.94 12.61 15.34
C GLU A 154 -6.90 11.52 15.56
N ILE A 155 -6.02 11.34 14.59
CA ILE A 155 -4.94 10.35 14.65
C ILE A 155 -3.63 11.06 14.28
N SER A 156 -2.61 10.86 15.12
CA SER A 156 -1.28 11.40 14.88
C SER A 156 -0.65 10.76 13.62
N ASN A 157 0.12 11.55 12.88
CA ASN A 157 0.96 11.06 11.79
C ASN A 157 1.92 9.95 12.24
N THR A 158 2.43 10.01 13.48
CA THR A 158 3.29 8.97 14.07
C THR A 158 2.62 7.59 14.17
N HIS A 159 1.29 7.55 14.12
CA HIS A 159 0.48 6.34 14.13
C HIS A 159 -0.25 6.10 12.80
N THR A 160 0.24 6.70 11.72
CA THR A 160 -0.35 6.55 10.38
C THR A 160 0.58 5.74 9.48
N ALA A 161 0.10 4.62 8.99
CA ALA A 161 0.81 3.77 8.04
C ALA A 161 0.08 3.67 6.70
N ILE A 162 0.85 3.41 5.65
CA ILE A 162 0.34 3.08 4.32
C ILE A 162 0.85 1.71 3.87
N ILE A 163 -0.04 0.91 3.29
CA ILE A 163 0.25 -0.47 2.89
C ILE A 163 -0.19 -0.75 1.46
N GLY A 164 0.61 -1.51 0.75
CA GLY A 164 0.24 -2.01 -0.56
C GLY A 164 1.14 -3.13 -1.06
N SER A 165 0.70 -3.79 -2.12
CA SER A 165 1.49 -4.83 -2.78
C SER A 165 1.75 -4.50 -4.25
N SER A 166 2.83 -5.06 -4.80
CA SER A 166 3.17 -4.86 -6.20
C SER A 166 3.33 -3.36 -6.51
N MET A 167 2.59 -2.80 -7.47
CA MET A 167 2.53 -1.36 -7.71
C MET A 167 2.12 -0.59 -6.45
N GLY A 168 1.16 -1.13 -5.64
CA GLY A 168 0.81 -0.55 -4.36
C GLY A 168 1.96 -0.54 -3.35
N GLY A 169 2.90 -1.49 -3.44
CA GLY A 169 4.13 -1.47 -2.64
C GLY A 169 5.05 -0.32 -3.04
N LEU A 170 5.22 -0.05 -4.34
CA LEU A 170 5.94 1.13 -4.82
C LEU A 170 5.25 2.42 -4.40
N ALA A 171 3.92 2.48 -4.55
CA ALA A 171 3.12 3.63 -4.13
C ALA A 171 3.23 3.89 -2.62
N SER A 172 3.35 2.84 -1.79
CA SER A 172 3.56 2.99 -0.34
C SER A 172 4.92 3.61 0.00
N LEU A 173 5.99 3.17 -0.66
CA LEU A 173 7.32 3.78 -0.50
C LEU A 173 7.31 5.23 -0.98
N TYR A 174 6.69 5.47 -2.13
CA TYR A 174 6.55 6.82 -2.69
C TYR A 174 5.74 7.75 -1.78
N ALA A 175 4.66 7.25 -1.19
CA ALA A 175 3.83 8.02 -0.28
C ALA A 175 4.62 8.48 0.96
N LEU A 176 5.42 7.59 1.55
CA LEU A 176 6.30 7.95 2.67
C LEU A 176 7.37 8.97 2.24
N ALA A 177 7.94 8.83 1.04
CA ALA A 177 8.92 9.77 0.51
C ALA A 177 8.34 11.18 0.26
N LYS A 178 7.08 11.26 -0.20
CA LYS A 178 6.43 12.53 -0.56
C LYS A 178 5.70 13.19 0.60
N ARG A 179 5.18 12.39 1.52
CA ARG A 179 4.36 12.86 2.65
C ARG A 179 4.83 12.26 3.98
N PRO A 180 6.12 12.47 4.35
CA PRO A 180 6.64 12.04 5.65
C PRO A 180 5.99 12.79 6.83
N ASP A 181 5.36 13.92 6.54
CA ASP A 181 4.52 14.69 7.46
C ASP A 181 3.19 13.98 7.78
N PHE A 182 2.69 13.14 6.89
CA PHE A 182 1.42 12.42 7.03
C PHE A 182 1.62 10.95 7.42
N PHE A 183 2.62 10.29 6.87
CA PHE A 183 2.92 8.87 7.10
C PHE A 183 4.18 8.69 7.94
N SER A 184 4.10 7.86 8.99
CA SER A 184 5.29 7.40 9.70
C SER A 184 5.83 6.07 9.15
N THR A 185 4.99 5.27 8.51
CA THR A 185 5.35 3.90 8.15
C THR A 185 4.86 3.52 6.76
N ALA A 186 5.76 2.98 5.94
CA ALA A 186 5.46 2.35 4.66
C ALA A 186 5.59 0.83 4.76
N LEU A 187 4.51 0.11 4.43
CA LEU A 187 4.44 -1.35 4.43
C LEU A 187 4.32 -1.86 2.98
N ALA A 188 5.47 -2.08 2.34
CA ALA A 188 5.58 -2.41 0.93
C ALA A 188 5.76 -3.92 0.72
N LEU A 189 4.70 -4.59 0.24
CA LEU A 189 4.69 -6.03 -0.01
C LEU A 189 4.99 -6.29 -1.49
N SER A 190 6.07 -7.04 -1.77
CA SER A 190 6.50 -7.36 -3.14
C SER A 190 6.52 -6.12 -4.06
N PRO A 191 7.20 -5.01 -3.72
CA PRO A 191 7.23 -3.80 -4.55
C PRO A 191 7.58 -4.14 -6.01
N HIS A 192 6.88 -3.55 -6.96
CA HIS A 192 6.95 -3.92 -8.38
C HIS A 192 8.20 -3.37 -9.08
N TRP A 193 9.37 -3.78 -8.60
CA TRP A 193 10.67 -3.28 -9.04
C TRP A 193 10.95 -3.37 -10.53
N VAL A 194 10.36 -4.36 -11.22
CA VAL A 194 10.63 -4.63 -12.65
C VAL A 194 10.32 -3.46 -13.59
N ILE A 195 9.54 -2.46 -13.16
CA ILE A 195 9.23 -1.30 -14.02
C ILE A 195 10.37 -0.27 -14.12
N GLY A 196 11.42 -0.41 -13.34
CA GLY A 196 12.59 0.50 -13.35
C GLY A 196 13.79 -0.08 -12.62
N GLU A 197 13.67 -1.31 -12.10
CA GLU A 197 14.74 -2.11 -11.46
C GLU A 197 15.60 -1.31 -10.45
N LYS A 198 16.93 -1.47 -10.50
CA LYS A 198 17.86 -0.79 -9.60
C LYS A 198 17.80 0.75 -9.67
N PRO A 199 17.68 1.40 -10.85
CA PRO A 199 17.48 2.85 -10.92
C PRO A 199 16.26 3.33 -10.13
N LEU A 200 15.13 2.64 -10.24
CA LEU A 200 13.93 2.95 -9.48
C LEU A 200 14.13 2.71 -7.97
N ALA A 201 14.78 1.60 -7.61
CA ALA A 201 15.11 1.30 -6.23
C ALA A 201 16.00 2.39 -5.61
N LYS A 202 17.04 2.85 -6.35
CA LYS A 202 17.93 3.93 -5.93
C LYS A 202 17.17 5.24 -5.72
N TRP A 203 16.30 5.58 -6.66
CA TRP A 203 15.52 6.82 -6.57
C TRP A 203 14.58 6.77 -5.34
N LEU A 204 13.79 5.70 -5.20
CA LEU A 204 12.83 5.59 -4.10
C LEU A 204 13.52 5.56 -2.73
N THR A 205 14.55 4.76 -2.54
CA THR A 205 15.28 4.71 -1.26
C THR A 205 15.97 6.03 -0.94
N GLY A 206 16.53 6.71 -1.95
CA GLY A 206 17.13 8.04 -1.78
C GLY A 206 16.11 9.10 -1.34
N ALA A 207 14.89 9.03 -1.85
CA ALA A 207 13.82 9.97 -1.55
C ALA A 207 13.12 9.72 -0.19
N LEU A 208 13.28 8.52 0.41
CA LEU A 208 12.70 8.24 1.72
C LEU A 208 13.27 9.20 2.79
N PRO A 209 12.49 9.56 3.82
CA PRO A 209 12.99 10.38 4.94
C PRO A 209 14.08 9.64 5.72
N GLU A 210 14.77 10.36 6.62
CA GLU A 210 15.66 9.72 7.60
C GLU A 210 14.87 8.79 8.55
N PRO A 211 15.51 7.71 9.06
CA PRO A 211 14.80 6.71 9.86
C PRO A 211 14.08 7.29 11.07
N ALA A 212 14.76 8.02 11.94
CA ALA A 212 14.24 8.69 13.13
C ALA A 212 12.83 8.24 13.61
N MET A 213 11.77 8.86 13.05
CA MET A 213 10.37 8.52 13.35
C MET A 213 9.69 7.73 12.22
N HIS A 214 10.44 7.29 11.21
CA HIS A 214 9.91 6.62 10.05
C HIS A 214 10.35 5.16 9.99
N LYS A 215 9.42 4.29 9.57
CA LYS A 215 9.65 2.85 9.41
C LYS A 215 9.32 2.39 8.01
N VAL A 216 10.08 1.43 7.53
CA VAL A 216 9.88 0.82 6.21
C VAL A 216 9.91 -0.70 6.32
N TRP A 217 8.83 -1.33 5.89
CA TRP A 217 8.79 -2.77 5.65
C TRP A 217 8.84 -3.02 4.15
N MET A 218 9.71 -3.94 3.75
CA MET A 218 9.71 -4.53 2.42
C MET A 218 9.64 -6.04 2.51
N SER A 219 9.02 -6.69 1.53
CA SER A 219 9.03 -8.15 1.43
C SER A 219 8.90 -8.61 -0.01
N ARG A 220 9.31 -9.84 -0.27
CA ARG A 220 9.05 -10.54 -1.53
C ARG A 220 8.92 -12.05 -1.32
N GLY A 221 8.26 -12.72 -2.25
CA GLY A 221 8.32 -14.16 -2.37
C GLY A 221 9.54 -14.63 -3.18
N THR A 222 9.59 -15.93 -3.48
CA THR A 222 10.66 -16.54 -4.29
C THR A 222 10.15 -17.23 -5.55
N LYS A 223 8.85 -17.10 -5.88
CA LYS A 223 8.24 -17.76 -7.05
C LYS A 223 7.61 -16.76 -8.02
N GLY A 224 7.67 -17.10 -9.30
CA GLY A 224 7.04 -16.33 -10.37
C GLY A 224 7.60 -14.91 -10.47
N LEU A 225 6.73 -13.91 -10.48
CA LEU A 225 7.12 -12.51 -10.60
C LEU A 225 7.98 -12.04 -9.43
N ASP A 226 7.72 -12.50 -8.20
CA ASP A 226 8.49 -12.12 -7.01
C ASP A 226 9.97 -12.56 -7.08
N ALA A 227 10.28 -13.63 -7.82
CA ALA A 227 11.66 -14.05 -8.02
C ALA A 227 12.46 -13.03 -8.85
N GLN A 228 11.80 -12.30 -9.75
CA GLN A 228 12.44 -11.27 -10.58
C GLN A 228 12.81 -10.02 -9.80
N TYR A 229 12.24 -9.82 -8.62
CA TYR A 229 12.52 -8.66 -7.76
C TYR A 229 13.82 -8.75 -6.98
N GLU A 230 14.46 -9.92 -6.96
CA GLU A 230 15.61 -10.21 -6.09
C GLU A 230 16.74 -9.19 -6.23
N SER A 231 17.15 -8.88 -7.46
CA SER A 231 18.28 -8.00 -7.73
C SER A 231 18.02 -6.56 -7.25
N ALA A 232 16.84 -6.01 -7.59
CA ALA A 232 16.46 -4.67 -7.18
C ALA A 232 16.16 -4.58 -5.68
N GLN A 233 15.51 -5.61 -5.10
CA GLN A 233 15.26 -5.64 -3.65
C GLN A 233 16.55 -5.67 -2.84
N LYS A 234 17.51 -6.55 -3.18
CA LYS A 234 18.82 -6.58 -2.51
C LYS A 234 19.55 -5.24 -2.60
N TYR A 235 19.43 -4.57 -3.74
CA TYR A 235 20.03 -3.25 -3.93
C TYR A 235 19.33 -2.19 -3.07
N ALA A 236 18.00 -2.18 -3.03
CA ALA A 236 17.24 -1.31 -2.14
C ALA A 236 17.60 -1.56 -0.67
N ASP A 237 17.69 -2.83 -0.25
CA ASP A 237 18.06 -3.20 1.12
C ASP A 237 19.43 -2.64 1.52
N ALA A 238 20.43 -2.73 0.65
CA ALA A 238 21.76 -2.16 0.89
C ALA A 238 21.69 -0.63 1.05
N LEU A 239 20.98 0.06 0.16
CA LEU A 239 20.80 1.52 0.22
C LEU A 239 20.05 1.97 1.48
N MET A 240 19.11 1.18 1.99
CA MET A 240 18.44 1.47 3.26
C MET A 240 19.41 1.42 4.43
N LEU A 241 20.33 0.44 4.45
CA LEU A 241 21.37 0.34 5.48
C LEU A 241 22.36 1.49 5.38
N ASP A 242 22.79 1.85 4.17
CA ASP A 242 23.68 3.01 3.92
C ASP A 242 23.03 4.32 4.40
N LYS A 243 21.70 4.40 4.37
CA LYS A 243 20.91 5.52 4.88
C LYS A 243 20.63 5.44 6.40
N ASN A 244 21.34 4.59 7.12
CA ASN A 244 21.25 4.37 8.58
C ASN A 244 19.91 3.77 9.07
N TYR A 245 19.08 3.20 8.21
CA TYR A 245 17.96 2.38 8.64
C TYR A 245 18.47 1.09 9.29
N ARG A 246 17.90 0.69 10.42
CA ARG A 246 18.33 -0.47 11.21
C ARG A 246 17.33 -1.61 11.13
N ILE A 247 17.84 -2.79 10.71
CA ILE A 247 17.01 -4.00 10.63
C ILE A 247 16.42 -4.34 12.00
N GLY A 248 15.13 -4.62 12.03
CA GLY A 248 14.38 -4.99 13.23
C GLY A 248 13.93 -3.81 14.09
N ARG A 249 14.31 -2.58 13.75
CA ARG A 249 13.86 -1.36 14.44
C ARG A 249 13.00 -0.46 13.54
N ASP A 250 13.62 0.13 12.55
CA ASP A 250 12.98 1.08 11.61
C ASP A 250 12.95 0.54 10.18
N PHE A 251 13.60 -0.58 9.93
CA PHE A 251 13.60 -1.27 8.66
C PHE A 251 13.44 -2.78 8.82
N SER A 252 12.64 -3.36 7.94
CA SER A 252 12.55 -4.82 7.79
C SER A 252 12.45 -5.18 6.31
N SER A 253 13.30 -6.11 5.85
CA SER A 253 13.19 -6.74 4.54
C SER A 253 13.09 -8.25 4.71
N LYS A 254 12.01 -8.87 4.22
CA LYS A 254 11.71 -10.29 4.42
C LYS A 254 11.54 -11.03 3.11
N ILE A 255 12.15 -12.21 3.05
CA ILE A 255 12.00 -13.15 1.93
C ILE A 255 11.13 -14.31 2.39
N TYR A 256 9.98 -14.49 1.74
CA TYR A 256 9.06 -15.59 2.02
C TYR A 256 9.26 -16.72 1.02
N ASN A 257 9.98 -17.75 1.43
CA ASN A 257 10.27 -18.90 0.58
C ASN A 257 8.99 -19.60 0.10
N ARG A 258 9.00 -20.03 -1.17
CA ARG A 258 7.90 -20.75 -1.82
C ARG A 258 6.59 -19.98 -1.95
N THR A 259 6.57 -18.70 -1.62
CA THR A 259 5.41 -17.82 -1.90
C THR A 259 5.60 -17.11 -3.24
N GLY A 260 4.49 -16.69 -3.84
CA GLY A 260 4.46 -15.97 -5.12
C GLY A 260 3.60 -14.71 -5.03
N HIS A 261 3.49 -14.01 -6.13
CA HIS A 261 2.88 -12.70 -6.28
C HIS A 261 1.34 -12.76 -6.27
N ASN A 262 0.74 -12.86 -5.11
CA ASN A 262 -0.72 -12.91 -4.96
C ASN A 262 -1.21 -12.62 -3.52
N GLU A 263 -2.50 -12.31 -3.42
CA GLU A 263 -3.19 -11.92 -2.18
C GLU A 263 -3.12 -13.00 -1.09
N LYS A 264 -3.13 -14.30 -1.47
CA LYS A 264 -3.01 -15.40 -0.50
C LYS A 264 -1.63 -15.40 0.18
N SER A 265 -0.59 -15.15 -0.59
CA SER A 265 0.78 -15.06 -0.07
C SER A 265 0.90 -13.87 0.87
N TRP A 266 0.46 -12.67 0.46
CA TRP A 266 0.54 -11.47 1.29
C TRP A 266 -0.29 -11.58 2.57
N ALA A 267 -1.50 -12.13 2.48
CA ALA A 267 -2.33 -12.39 3.66
C ALA A 267 -1.70 -13.36 4.67
N SER A 268 -0.84 -14.29 4.23
CA SER A 268 -0.27 -15.32 5.10
C SER A 268 0.77 -14.80 6.10
N TYR A 269 1.37 -13.65 5.82
CA TYR A 269 2.37 -13.02 6.69
C TYR A 269 1.99 -11.60 7.15
N LEU A 270 0.76 -11.19 6.90
CA LEU A 270 0.30 -9.84 7.22
C LEU A 270 0.38 -9.52 8.72
N ASP A 271 0.20 -10.50 9.60
CA ASP A 271 0.38 -10.31 11.04
C ASP A 271 1.80 -9.84 11.37
N GLN A 272 2.84 -10.38 10.72
CA GLN A 272 4.23 -9.97 10.92
C GLN A 272 4.47 -8.53 10.42
N VAL A 273 3.81 -8.15 9.33
CA VAL A 273 3.89 -6.79 8.78
C VAL A 273 3.29 -5.77 9.75
N LEU A 274 2.13 -6.09 10.32
CA LEU A 274 1.46 -5.21 11.28
C LEU A 274 2.17 -5.18 12.64
N GLU A 275 2.77 -6.30 13.06
CA GLU A 275 3.62 -6.36 14.26
C GLU A 275 4.80 -5.37 14.15
N PHE A 276 5.51 -5.37 13.01
CA PHE A 276 6.60 -4.44 12.75
C PHE A 276 6.15 -2.97 12.82
N TRP A 277 4.94 -2.66 12.39
CA TRP A 277 4.43 -1.30 12.51
C TRP A 277 4.30 -0.86 13.97
N LEU A 278 3.86 -1.77 14.86
CA LEU A 278 3.63 -1.47 16.28
C LEU A 278 4.92 -1.44 17.12
N THR A 279 5.89 -2.27 16.81
CA THR A 279 7.16 -2.39 17.54
C THR A 279 8.23 -1.43 17.03
#